data_a1333f198a0b2fdecfd5628fbf1b883e
#
_entry.id   a1333f198a0b2fdecfd5628fbf1b883e
#
_cell.length_a   1.000
_cell.length_b   1.000
_cell.length_c   1.000
_cell.angle_alpha   90.00
_cell.angle_beta   90.00
_cell.angle_gamma   90.00
#
_symmetry.space_group_name_H-M   'P 1'
#
loop_
_entity.id
_entity.type
_entity.pdbx_description
1 polymer ?
#
loop_
_entity_poly.entity_id
_entity_poly.type
_entity_poly.pdbx_seq_one_letter_code
_entity_poly.pdbx_strand_id
1 'polypeptide(L)'
;MLRIILGVIVGFVVWTILWLGSHTLFGIFSPSWYGKVDAELMDAVTKGTGYTVDSTILILSLVRSVVFSIFAGYITAQIAKENKISTIILGGLLLLVGLLVQIEVWNYEPIWYHLPFLILLIPMTIFGGKLRKI
;
A
#
# COMPACT_ATOMS: atom_id res chain seq x y z
N MET A 1 -25.36 -0.51 5.33
CA MET A 1 -24.38 -1.58 5.03
C MET A 1 -23.91 -1.56 3.57
N LEU A 2 -24.82 -1.38 2.62
CA LEU A 2 -24.41 -1.33 1.20
C LEU A 2 -23.41 -0.21 0.91
N ARG A 3 -23.59 0.97 1.49
CA ARG A 3 -22.66 2.09 1.32
C ARG A 3 -21.27 1.79 1.88
N ILE A 4 -21.20 1.07 3.00
CA ILE A 4 -19.94 0.66 3.60
C ILE A 4 -19.21 -0.30 2.66
N ILE A 5 -19.91 -1.29 2.13
CA ILE A 5 -19.35 -2.25 1.19
C ILE A 5 -18.85 -1.53 -0.06
N LEU A 6 -19.65 -0.65 -0.62
CA LEU A 6 -19.30 0.11 -1.83
C LEU A 6 -18.08 1.01 -1.56
N GLY A 7 -18.07 1.70 -0.42
CA GLY A 7 -16.93 2.54 -0.02
C GLY A 7 -15.64 1.74 0.13
N VAL A 8 -15.72 0.56 0.74
CA VAL A 8 -14.54 -0.31 0.91
C VAL A 8 -14.02 -0.78 -0.46
N ILE A 9 -14.92 -1.20 -1.36
CA ILE A 9 -14.52 -1.65 -2.69
C ILE A 9 -13.84 -0.51 -3.46
N VAL A 10 -14.43 0.67 -3.47
CA VAL A 10 -13.87 1.83 -4.18
C VAL A 10 -12.55 2.26 -3.55
N GLY A 11 -12.46 2.30 -2.22
CA GLY A 11 -11.23 2.64 -1.53
C GLY A 11 -10.10 1.67 -1.84
N PHE A 12 -10.40 0.38 -1.85
CA PHE A 12 -9.42 -0.65 -2.21
C PHE A 12 -8.94 -0.49 -3.65
N VAL A 13 -9.86 -0.27 -4.58
CA VAL A 13 -9.51 -0.04 -6.00
C VAL A 13 -8.65 1.22 -6.14
N VAL A 14 -9.01 2.31 -5.47
CA VAL A 14 -8.23 3.55 -5.50
C VAL A 14 -6.82 3.32 -4.97
N TRP A 15 -6.68 2.66 -3.82
CA TRP A 15 -5.38 2.36 -3.25
C TRP A 15 -4.52 1.54 -4.21
N THR A 16 -5.12 0.51 -4.82
CA THR A 16 -4.43 -0.36 -5.78
C THR A 16 -3.98 0.43 -7.01
N ILE A 17 -4.86 1.27 -7.57
CA ILE A 17 -4.51 2.10 -8.73
C ILE A 17 -3.37 3.05 -8.39
N LEU A 18 -3.42 3.71 -7.23
CA LEU A 18 -2.38 4.62 -6.80
C LEU A 18 -1.04 3.89 -6.61
N TRP A 19 -1.07 2.70 -6.00
CA TRP A 19 0.14 1.92 -5.76
C TRP A 19 0.77 1.46 -7.08
N LEU A 20 -0.01 0.80 -7.93
CA LEU A 20 0.49 0.28 -9.21
C LEU A 20 0.83 1.42 -10.17
N GLY A 21 0.02 2.47 -10.21
CA GLY A 21 0.26 3.63 -11.07
C GLY A 21 1.53 4.37 -10.69
N SER A 22 1.75 4.61 -9.38
CA SER A 22 2.96 5.26 -8.92
C SER A 22 4.19 4.39 -9.14
N HIS A 23 4.06 3.08 -8.96
CA HIS A 23 5.13 2.13 -9.24
C HIS A 23 5.56 2.21 -10.70
N THR A 24 4.60 2.21 -11.62
CA THR A 24 4.86 2.36 -13.06
C THR A 24 5.49 3.71 -13.38
N LEU A 25 4.97 4.80 -12.80
CA LEU A 25 5.51 6.15 -13.05
C LEU A 25 6.95 6.27 -12.57
N PHE A 26 7.28 5.76 -11.39
CA PHE A 26 8.65 5.79 -10.89
C PHE A 26 9.59 4.97 -11.75
N GLY A 27 9.13 3.84 -12.28
CA GLY A 27 9.91 3.03 -13.22
C GLY A 27 10.20 3.78 -14.51
N ILE A 28 9.23 4.56 -15.02
CA ILE A 28 9.39 5.35 -16.24
C ILE A 28 10.30 6.56 -16.01
N PHE A 29 10.11 7.30 -14.90
CA PHE A 29 10.88 8.51 -14.62
C PHE A 29 12.28 8.23 -14.08
N SER A 30 12.50 7.06 -13.49
CA SER A 30 13.80 6.66 -12.93
C SER A 30 14.19 5.26 -13.37
N PRO A 31 14.38 5.02 -14.69
CA PRO A 31 14.67 3.67 -15.18
C PRO A 31 16.04 3.16 -14.74
N SER A 32 17.00 4.05 -14.45
CA SER A 32 18.34 3.68 -14.01
C SER A 32 18.43 3.41 -12.51
N TRP A 33 17.42 3.77 -11.74
CA TRP A 33 17.38 3.60 -10.29
C TRP A 33 16.17 2.75 -9.87
N TYR A 34 14.97 3.32 -9.84
CA TYR A 34 13.77 2.61 -9.39
C TYR A 34 13.43 1.44 -10.32
N GLY A 35 13.42 1.68 -11.63
CA GLY A 35 13.09 0.65 -12.61
C GLY A 35 14.12 -0.47 -12.60
N LYS A 36 15.39 -0.14 -12.45
CA LYS A 36 16.47 -1.13 -12.37
C LYS A 36 16.33 -2.03 -11.14
N VAL A 37 16.06 -1.43 -9.97
CA VAL A 37 15.89 -2.19 -8.72
C VAL A 37 14.66 -3.08 -8.82
N ASP A 38 13.56 -2.58 -9.36
CA ASP A 38 12.35 -3.37 -9.54
C ASP A 38 12.60 -4.56 -10.46
N ALA A 39 13.28 -4.35 -11.59
CA ALA A 39 13.60 -5.43 -12.53
C ALA A 39 14.50 -6.47 -11.90
N GLU A 40 15.51 -6.04 -11.13
CA GLU A 40 16.42 -6.94 -10.43
C GLU A 40 15.71 -7.76 -9.35
N LEU A 41 14.79 -7.11 -8.61
CA LEU A 41 14.00 -7.79 -7.59
C LEU A 41 13.08 -8.84 -8.21
N MET A 42 12.37 -8.49 -9.28
CA MET A 42 11.49 -9.44 -9.98
C MET A 42 12.26 -10.62 -10.55
N ASP A 43 13.45 -10.37 -11.10
CA ASP A 43 14.31 -11.42 -11.60
C ASP A 43 14.76 -12.36 -10.48
N ALA A 44 15.15 -11.80 -9.33
CA ALA A 44 15.57 -12.59 -8.17
C ALA A 44 14.41 -13.44 -7.64
N VAL A 45 13.20 -12.88 -7.54
CA VAL A 45 12.01 -13.62 -7.09
C VAL A 45 11.71 -14.78 -8.06
N THR A 46 11.76 -14.52 -9.37
CA THR A 46 11.49 -15.54 -10.39
C THR A 46 12.51 -16.67 -10.36
N LYS A 47 13.79 -16.35 -10.17
CA LYS A 47 14.88 -17.33 -10.18
C LYS A 47 15.17 -17.94 -8.81
N GLY A 48 14.61 -17.38 -7.74
CA GLY A 48 14.90 -17.82 -6.38
C GLY A 48 16.28 -17.46 -5.89
N THR A 49 16.91 -16.43 -6.48
CA THR A 49 18.24 -15.96 -6.08
C THR A 49 18.16 -14.91 -4.99
N GLY A 50 19.27 -14.68 -4.28
CA GLY A 50 19.32 -13.65 -3.23
C GLY A 50 19.37 -12.24 -3.80
N TYR A 51 18.73 -11.28 -3.11
CA TYR A 51 18.77 -9.87 -3.49
C TYR A 51 18.37 -9.02 -2.28
N THR A 52 18.96 -7.83 -2.17
CA THR A 52 18.60 -6.87 -1.11
C THR A 52 18.13 -5.57 -1.76
N VAL A 53 16.90 -5.14 -1.43
CA VAL A 53 16.31 -3.92 -1.98
C VAL A 53 16.95 -2.69 -1.32
N ASP A 54 17.19 -1.65 -2.12
CA ASP A 54 17.75 -0.38 -1.67
C ASP A 54 16.86 0.24 -0.59
N SER A 55 17.47 0.64 0.54
CA SER A 55 16.76 1.24 1.67
C SER A 55 16.01 2.52 1.30
N THR A 56 16.56 3.33 0.38
CA THR A 56 15.90 4.55 -0.08
C THR A 56 14.57 4.24 -0.76
N ILE A 57 14.54 3.19 -1.58
CA ILE A 57 13.31 2.74 -2.24
C ILE A 57 12.32 2.21 -1.22
N LEU A 58 12.78 1.50 -0.18
CA LEU A 58 11.91 1.00 0.89
C LEU A 58 11.26 2.15 1.66
N ILE A 59 12.03 3.18 1.99
CA ILE A 59 11.51 4.37 2.66
C ILE A 59 10.48 5.09 1.77
N LEU A 60 10.78 5.24 0.49
CA LEU A 60 9.84 5.83 -0.47
C LEU A 60 8.54 5.03 -0.53
N SER A 61 8.63 3.70 -0.51
CA SER A 61 7.45 2.83 -0.53
C SER A 61 6.61 2.98 0.74
N LEU A 62 7.26 3.14 1.92
CA LEU A 62 6.54 3.41 3.17
C LEU A 62 5.77 4.73 3.09
N VAL A 63 6.41 5.79 2.59
CA VAL A 63 5.75 7.10 2.43
C VAL A 63 4.57 6.99 1.49
N ARG A 64 4.73 6.31 0.36
CA ARG A 64 3.64 6.08 -0.59
C ARG A 64 2.47 5.34 0.07
N SER A 65 2.78 4.28 0.80
CA SER A 65 1.76 3.49 1.50
C SER A 65 0.96 4.35 2.47
N VAL A 66 1.64 5.18 3.26
CA VAL A 66 0.97 6.08 4.21
C VAL A 66 0.05 7.06 3.50
N VAL A 67 0.56 7.74 2.46
CA VAL A 67 -0.21 8.73 1.70
C VAL A 67 -1.43 8.09 1.04
N PHE A 68 -1.24 6.95 0.40
CA PHE A 68 -2.33 6.27 -0.31
C PHE A 68 -3.37 5.69 0.65
N SER A 69 -2.95 5.22 1.82
CA SER A 69 -3.86 4.74 2.85
C SER A 69 -4.73 5.87 3.40
N ILE A 70 -4.14 7.04 3.64
CA ILE A 70 -4.88 8.22 4.08
C ILE A 70 -5.91 8.62 3.01
N PHE A 71 -5.50 8.70 1.76
CA PHE A 71 -6.36 9.09 0.66
C PHE A 71 -7.50 8.09 0.45
N ALA A 72 -7.18 6.79 0.44
CA ALA A 72 -8.18 5.75 0.27
C ALA A 72 -9.19 5.73 1.43
N GLY A 73 -8.71 5.93 2.66
CA GLY A 73 -9.57 6.00 3.83
C GLY A 73 -10.55 7.18 3.75
N TYR A 74 -10.06 8.33 3.29
CA TYR A 74 -10.93 9.50 3.08
C TYR A 74 -12.03 9.21 2.06
N ILE A 75 -11.67 8.64 0.91
CA ILE A 75 -12.64 8.31 -0.15
C ILE A 75 -13.65 7.28 0.35
N THR A 76 -13.18 6.26 1.08
CA THR A 76 -14.06 5.23 1.64
C THR A 76 -15.08 5.85 2.60
N ALA A 77 -14.64 6.71 3.50
CA ALA A 77 -15.54 7.41 4.43
C ALA A 77 -16.51 8.32 3.69
N GLN A 78 -16.06 8.97 2.61
CA GLN A 78 -16.87 9.84 1.78
C GLN A 78 -18.05 9.08 1.16
N ILE A 79 -17.81 7.90 0.64
CA ILE A 79 -18.82 7.07 0.00
C ILE A 79 -19.72 6.40 1.03
N ALA A 80 -19.12 5.85 2.10
CA ALA A 80 -19.85 5.14 3.15
C ALA A 80 -20.68 6.10 4.02
N LYS A 81 -20.34 7.37 4.04
CA LYS A 81 -20.91 8.41 4.91
C LYS A 81 -20.78 8.05 6.39
N GLU A 82 -19.71 7.35 6.74
CA GLU A 82 -19.27 7.10 8.10
C GLU A 82 -17.77 6.85 8.06
N ASN A 83 -17.06 6.99 9.17
CA ASN A 83 -15.60 6.94 9.17
C ASN A 83 -15.01 6.01 10.23
N LYS A 84 -15.80 5.04 10.71
CA LYS A 84 -15.34 4.07 11.71
C LYS A 84 -15.26 2.66 11.11
N ILE A 85 -16.40 2.06 10.83
CA ILE A 85 -16.48 0.67 10.37
C ILE A 85 -15.86 0.51 8.99
N SER A 86 -16.19 1.42 8.06
CA SER A 86 -15.70 1.34 6.68
C SER A 86 -14.18 1.40 6.61
N THR A 87 -13.55 2.31 7.36
CA THR A 87 -12.10 2.46 7.34
C THR A 87 -11.40 1.30 8.03
N ILE A 88 -11.98 0.73 9.08
CA ILE A 88 -11.44 -0.46 9.73
C ILE A 88 -11.48 -1.66 8.78
N ILE A 89 -12.58 -1.85 8.09
CA ILE A 89 -12.72 -2.94 7.11
C ILE A 89 -11.72 -2.76 5.96
N LEU A 90 -11.61 -1.55 5.42
CA LEU A 90 -10.64 -1.26 4.37
C LEU A 90 -9.20 -1.49 4.84
N GLY A 91 -8.86 -0.99 6.04
CA GLY A 91 -7.54 -1.17 6.61
C GLY A 91 -7.20 -2.64 6.81
N GLY A 92 -8.15 -3.43 7.29
CA GLY A 92 -7.98 -4.87 7.44
C GLY A 92 -7.78 -5.58 6.10
N LEU A 93 -8.53 -5.18 5.09
CA LEU A 93 -8.38 -5.73 3.74
C LEU A 93 -7.01 -5.39 3.15
N LEU A 94 -6.57 -4.13 3.28
CA LEU A 94 -5.25 -3.71 2.83
C LEU A 94 -4.15 -4.46 3.58
N LEU A 95 -4.33 -4.68 4.89
CA LEU A 95 -3.37 -5.43 5.69
C LEU A 95 -3.27 -6.88 5.20
N LEU A 96 -4.39 -7.53 4.92
CA LEU A 96 -4.40 -8.90 4.41
C LEU A 96 -3.68 -9.01 3.07
N VAL A 97 -4.00 -8.13 2.12
CA VAL A 97 -3.36 -8.12 0.80
C VAL A 97 -1.88 -7.76 0.94
N GLY A 98 -1.56 -6.76 1.76
CA GLY A 98 -0.19 -6.35 2.02
C GLY A 98 0.64 -7.47 2.64
N LEU A 99 0.06 -8.23 3.56
CA LEU A 99 0.74 -9.38 4.17
C LEU A 99 1.06 -10.44 3.13
N LEU A 100 0.11 -10.76 2.23
CA LEU A 100 0.34 -11.72 1.16
C LEU A 100 1.48 -11.29 0.24
N VAL A 101 1.53 -10.01 -0.12
CA VAL A 101 2.61 -9.46 -0.94
C VAL A 101 3.95 -9.50 -0.19
N GLN A 102 3.96 -9.13 1.08
CA GLN A 102 5.18 -9.14 1.90
C GLN A 102 5.75 -10.56 2.09
N ILE A 103 4.90 -11.57 2.19
CA ILE A 103 5.35 -12.95 2.29
C ILE A 103 6.16 -13.36 1.06
N GLU A 104 5.73 -12.94 -0.14
CA GLU A 104 6.44 -13.25 -1.37
C GLU A 104 7.83 -12.65 -1.44
N VAL A 105 8.03 -11.46 -0.86
CA VAL A 105 9.30 -10.73 -0.89
C VAL A 105 9.98 -10.67 0.48
N TRP A 106 9.55 -11.52 1.42
CA TRP A 106 10.00 -11.45 2.81
C TRP A 106 11.54 -11.51 2.94
N ASN A 107 12.17 -12.39 2.19
CA ASN A 107 13.62 -12.58 2.25
C ASN A 107 14.42 -11.49 1.53
N TYR A 108 13.74 -10.63 0.75
CA TYR A 108 14.38 -9.60 -0.07
C TYR A 108 14.34 -8.22 0.58
N GLU A 109 13.53 -8.07 1.63
CA GLU A 109 13.35 -6.80 2.33
C GLU A 109 13.55 -7.00 3.82
N PRO A 110 14.12 -6.00 4.53
CA PRO A 110 14.38 -6.14 5.96
C PRO A 110 13.10 -6.05 6.79
N ILE A 111 13.16 -6.61 8.00
CA ILE A 111 12.00 -6.62 8.90
C ILE A 111 11.59 -5.21 9.32
N TRP A 112 12.53 -4.26 9.38
CA TRP A 112 12.19 -2.87 9.71
C TRP A 112 11.28 -2.22 8.65
N TYR A 113 11.25 -2.77 7.43
CA TYR A 113 10.31 -2.35 6.39
C TYR A 113 8.97 -3.08 6.52
N HIS A 114 9.00 -4.40 6.70
CA HIS A 114 7.78 -5.21 6.77
C HIS A 114 6.87 -4.77 7.92
N LEU A 115 7.43 -4.60 9.11
CA LEU A 115 6.64 -4.26 10.29
C LEU A 115 5.98 -2.88 10.18
N PRO A 116 6.70 -1.78 9.86
CA PRO A 116 6.04 -0.49 9.69
C PRO A 116 5.03 -0.47 8.56
N PHE A 117 5.33 -1.13 7.43
CA PHE A 117 4.42 -1.18 6.30
C PHE A 117 3.08 -1.79 6.71
N LEU A 118 3.11 -2.95 7.36
CA LEU A 118 1.90 -3.66 7.76
C LEU A 118 1.18 -2.93 8.91
N ILE A 119 1.92 -2.45 9.90
CA ILE A 119 1.33 -1.80 11.06
C ILE A 119 0.65 -0.49 10.68
N LEU A 120 1.23 0.28 9.76
CA LEU A 120 0.70 1.60 9.39
C LEU A 120 -0.54 1.53 8.50
N LEU A 121 -0.80 0.42 7.83
CA LEU A 121 -1.94 0.32 6.90
C LEU A 121 -3.27 0.63 7.59
N ILE A 122 -3.53 0.04 8.75
CA ILE A 122 -4.81 0.24 9.45
C ILE A 122 -4.91 1.65 10.05
N PRO A 123 -3.93 2.12 10.87
CA PRO A 123 -4.05 3.46 11.48
C PRO A 123 -4.13 4.59 10.44
N MET A 124 -3.39 4.50 9.34
CA MET A 124 -3.39 5.56 8.33
C MET A 124 -4.70 5.58 7.54
N THR A 125 -5.29 4.42 7.28
CA THR A 125 -6.60 4.35 6.64
C THR A 125 -7.68 4.97 7.56
N ILE A 126 -7.65 4.65 8.84
CA ILE A 126 -8.56 5.23 9.83
C ILE A 126 -8.35 6.75 9.94
N PHE A 127 -7.10 7.19 9.98
CA PHE A 127 -6.77 8.63 10.01
C PHE A 127 -7.34 9.35 8.80
N GLY A 128 -7.20 8.77 7.61
CA GLY A 128 -7.77 9.35 6.38
C GLY A 128 -9.27 9.52 6.46
N GLY A 129 -9.96 8.52 7.02
CA GLY A 129 -11.40 8.59 7.22
C GLY A 129 -11.82 9.69 8.20
N LYS A 130 -11.00 9.93 9.23
CA LYS A 130 -11.26 10.98 10.21
C LYS A 130 -11.10 12.40 9.65
N LEU A 131 -10.40 12.55 8.54
CA LEU A 131 -10.28 13.84 7.87
C LEU A 131 -11.61 14.28 7.25
N ARG A 132 -12.49 13.35 6.98
CA ARG A 132 -13.84 13.70 6.55
C ARG A 132 -14.69 14.07 7.76
N LYS A 133 -15.26 15.27 7.71
CA LYS A 133 -16.20 15.73 8.74
C LYS A 133 -17.56 15.10 8.48
N ILE A 134 -18.01 14.30 9.42
CA ILE A 134 -19.33 13.64 9.35
C ILE A 134 -20.18 14.08 10.52
#